data_0015fcb30853d92bfd3e66a611d15e6d
#
_entry.id   0015fcb30853d92bfd3e66a611d15e6d
#
_cell.length_a   1.000
_cell.length_b   1.000
_cell.length_c   1.000
_cell.angle_alpha   90.00
_cell.angle_beta   90.00
_cell.angle_gamma   90.00
#
_symmetry.space_group_name_H-M   'P 1'
#
loop_
_entity.id
_entity.type
_entity.pdbx_description
1 polymer ?
#
loop_
_entity_poly.entity_id
_entity_poly.type
_entity_poly.pdbx_seq_one_letter_code
_entity_poly.pdbx_strand_id
1 'polypeptide(L)'
;MLHAVLSNATHPEYGAVTLPFPIQMCIRDSCIELLEALEIGKVSTQDCHVDEINSKWPILGRLEGTNVDLDELDYLAKRLDSFDDGEATQFQAMTEALDLTDMKDLINLTFCCQQTTVITDFSDLETVGRDHYMNTHGGCARVQELEALDGTETAILLIDGGGGRVTRYGVVYDNGMKLDQSYDGRHFPGYLYEPPMLMVALTSRMEPEDTKNITWLYLPAAKEQLKRGMGRSGIDDPENMRFRFVECMFPDEIKAVLDFQSDPLFSLNELAQTVTNLSDKDRKKLGAVVAMTEPECVSQIRHLAENLDQFEFCPDVRTPAEYGRFMIQESGHFEYDPNLDGFYDYEGYGLQRMEQESGMFTDRGYISYHGTLSMDELMMEDTDRQFQAEPGFQIGGMQ
;
A
#
# COMPACT_ATOMS: atom_id res chain seq x y z
N MET A 1 14.03 -11.50 -5.46
CA MET A 1 13.46 -11.00 -6.73
C MET A 1 13.19 -12.19 -7.64
N LEU A 2 12.05 -12.25 -8.27
CA LEU A 2 11.61 -13.29 -9.21
C LEU A 2 11.51 -12.65 -10.60
N HIS A 3 11.96 -13.35 -11.66
CA HIS A 3 11.70 -12.94 -13.04
C HIS A 3 10.85 -14.02 -13.70
N ALA A 4 9.74 -13.62 -14.29
CA ALA A 4 8.87 -14.52 -15.04
C ALA A 4 8.82 -14.12 -16.50
N VAL A 5 8.91 -15.11 -17.38
CA VAL A 5 8.63 -14.96 -18.81
C VAL A 5 7.15 -15.25 -18.99
N LEU A 6 6.42 -14.26 -19.45
CA LEU A 6 4.97 -14.29 -19.57
C LEU A 6 4.53 -14.11 -21.01
N SER A 7 3.55 -14.90 -21.44
CA SER A 7 2.91 -14.75 -22.75
C SER A 7 1.40 -14.76 -22.59
N ASN A 8 0.69 -14.34 -23.66
CA ASN A 8 -0.76 -14.40 -23.68
C ASN A 8 -1.22 -15.83 -23.99
N ALA A 9 -1.96 -16.43 -23.07
CA ALA A 9 -2.45 -17.82 -23.20
C ALA A 9 -3.37 -18.03 -24.42
N THR A 10 -4.08 -16.98 -24.86
CA THR A 10 -5.02 -17.03 -26.00
C THR A 10 -4.40 -16.53 -27.30
N HIS A 11 -3.32 -15.75 -27.21
CA HIS A 11 -2.63 -15.11 -28.34
C HIS A 11 -1.10 -15.29 -28.25
N PRO A 12 -0.60 -16.53 -28.31
CA PRO A 12 0.84 -16.81 -28.21
C PRO A 12 1.67 -16.16 -29.35
N GLU A 13 1.01 -15.74 -30.44
CA GLU A 13 1.62 -15.02 -31.56
C GLU A 13 2.11 -13.62 -31.18
N TYR A 14 1.65 -13.03 -30.08
CA TYR A 14 2.15 -11.73 -29.60
C TYR A 14 3.54 -11.82 -28.98
N GLY A 15 4.04 -13.04 -28.74
CA GLY A 15 5.34 -13.29 -28.13
C GLY A 15 5.29 -13.30 -26.61
N ALA A 16 6.46 -13.16 -26.00
CA ALA A 16 6.61 -13.21 -24.55
C ALA A 16 7.43 -12.04 -24.02
N VAL A 17 7.24 -11.69 -22.77
CA VAL A 17 7.99 -10.63 -22.07
C VAL A 17 8.53 -11.15 -20.75
N THR A 18 9.74 -10.73 -20.39
CA THR A 18 10.34 -11.04 -19.09
C THR A 18 10.09 -9.86 -18.13
N LEU A 19 9.40 -10.12 -17.03
CA LEU A 19 9.09 -9.12 -16.00
C LEU A 19 9.67 -9.52 -14.64
N PRO A 20 10.18 -8.55 -13.88
CA PRO A 20 10.57 -8.74 -12.48
C PRO A 20 9.34 -8.65 -11.57
N PHE A 21 9.29 -9.52 -10.56
CA PHE A 21 8.31 -9.51 -9.50
C PHE A 21 8.99 -9.51 -8.12
N PRO A 22 8.44 -8.77 -7.14
CA PRO A 22 7.29 -7.85 -7.28
C PRO A 22 7.59 -6.67 -8.21
N ILE A 23 6.55 -6.17 -8.89
CA ILE A 23 6.68 -5.03 -9.80
C ILE A 23 6.89 -3.75 -8.96
N GLN A 24 8.10 -3.25 -8.97
CA GLN A 24 8.48 -2.04 -8.23
C GLN A 24 7.92 -0.78 -8.87
N MET A 25 7.62 0.24 -8.06
CA MET A 25 7.04 1.50 -8.53
C MET A 25 7.89 2.19 -9.62
N CYS A 26 9.21 2.16 -9.51
CA CYS A 26 10.11 2.85 -10.44
C CYS A 26 10.13 2.27 -11.88
N ILE A 27 9.67 1.02 -12.06
CA ILE A 27 9.62 0.34 -13.37
C ILE A 27 8.20 -0.04 -13.77
N ARG A 28 7.22 0.33 -12.95
CA ARG A 28 5.82 -0.08 -13.10
C ARG A 28 5.25 0.28 -14.45
N ASP A 29 5.43 1.53 -14.89
CA ASP A 29 4.87 2.02 -16.15
C ASP A 29 5.42 1.24 -17.35
N SER A 30 6.73 0.98 -17.38
CA SER A 30 7.36 0.17 -18.43
C SER A 30 6.85 -1.29 -18.43
N CYS A 31 6.61 -1.87 -17.24
CA CYS A 31 6.03 -3.21 -17.15
C CYS A 31 4.58 -3.24 -17.64
N ILE A 32 3.80 -2.21 -17.33
CA ILE A 32 2.42 -2.06 -17.80
C ILE A 32 2.36 -1.97 -19.32
N GLU A 33 3.17 -1.11 -19.93
CA GLU A 33 3.24 -0.96 -21.40
C GLU A 33 3.53 -2.31 -22.08
N LEU A 34 4.43 -3.13 -21.50
CA LEU A 34 4.76 -4.45 -22.02
C LEU A 34 3.57 -5.43 -21.90
N LEU A 35 2.87 -5.41 -20.76
CA LEU A 35 1.70 -6.26 -20.53
C LEU A 35 0.52 -5.87 -21.43
N GLU A 36 0.30 -4.58 -21.63
CA GLU A 36 -0.73 -4.07 -22.56
C GLU A 36 -0.42 -4.46 -24.00
N ALA A 37 0.84 -4.40 -24.42
CA ALA A 37 1.27 -4.81 -25.76
C ALA A 37 0.98 -6.30 -26.05
N LEU A 38 0.99 -7.14 -25.00
CA LEU A 38 0.65 -8.56 -25.08
C LEU A 38 -0.84 -8.83 -24.78
N GLU A 39 -1.63 -7.80 -24.47
CA GLU A 39 -3.02 -7.91 -24.02
C GLU A 39 -3.20 -8.87 -22.82
N ILE A 40 -2.20 -8.92 -21.92
CA ILE A 40 -2.24 -9.73 -20.70
C ILE A 40 -2.90 -8.97 -19.55
N GLY A 41 -3.57 -9.69 -18.67
CA GLY A 41 -4.11 -9.17 -17.41
C GLY A 41 -5.62 -9.08 -17.35
N LYS A 42 -6.33 -9.81 -18.21
CA LYS A 42 -7.79 -9.99 -18.14
C LYS A 42 -8.11 -11.06 -17.10
N VAL A 43 -8.71 -10.65 -15.99
CA VAL A 43 -9.05 -11.55 -14.86
C VAL A 43 -10.04 -12.65 -15.27
N SER A 44 -10.97 -12.32 -16.16
CA SER A 44 -12.02 -13.26 -16.58
C SER A 44 -11.52 -14.45 -17.40
N THR A 45 -10.32 -14.36 -17.96
CA THR A 45 -9.78 -15.37 -18.90
C THR A 45 -8.55 -16.08 -18.40
N GLN A 46 -7.93 -15.63 -17.27
CA GLN A 46 -6.61 -16.11 -16.82
C GLN A 46 -5.64 -16.20 -18.00
N ASP A 47 -5.50 -15.09 -18.72
CA ASP A 47 -4.77 -14.98 -19.97
C ASP A 47 -3.25 -14.86 -19.81
N CYS A 48 -2.76 -14.77 -18.58
CA CYS A 48 -1.35 -14.69 -18.28
C CYS A 48 -0.75 -16.11 -18.18
N HIS A 49 -0.06 -16.57 -19.23
CA HIS A 49 0.67 -17.85 -19.25
C HIS A 49 2.11 -17.64 -18.77
N VAL A 50 2.56 -18.54 -17.91
CA VAL A 50 3.94 -18.55 -17.39
C VAL A 50 4.78 -19.49 -18.23
N ASP A 51 5.66 -18.96 -19.08
CA ASP A 51 6.56 -19.76 -19.91
C ASP A 51 7.79 -20.24 -19.13
N GLU A 52 8.37 -19.35 -18.29
CA GLU A 52 9.59 -19.65 -17.52
C GLU A 52 9.61 -18.79 -16.24
N ILE A 53 10.12 -19.35 -15.14
CA ILE A 53 10.40 -18.64 -13.89
C ILE A 53 11.87 -18.77 -13.52
N ASN A 54 12.55 -17.64 -13.45
CA ASN A 54 13.91 -17.54 -12.92
C ASN A 54 13.87 -16.85 -11.55
N SER A 55 14.14 -17.60 -10.49
CA SER A 55 14.09 -17.10 -9.13
C SER A 55 15.04 -17.85 -8.19
N LYS A 56 15.30 -17.25 -7.01
CA LYS A 56 15.97 -17.96 -5.91
C LYS A 56 15.10 -19.05 -5.26
N TRP A 57 13.87 -19.26 -5.77
CA TRP A 57 12.85 -20.18 -5.27
C TRP A 57 12.59 -21.29 -6.30
N PRO A 58 13.40 -22.36 -6.36
CA PRO A 58 13.27 -23.40 -7.39
C PRO A 58 11.89 -24.08 -7.42
N ILE A 59 11.17 -24.10 -6.28
CA ILE A 59 9.83 -24.66 -6.19
C ILE A 59 8.81 -23.95 -7.10
N LEU A 60 9.02 -22.68 -7.40
CA LEU A 60 8.14 -21.90 -8.26
C LEU A 60 8.19 -22.31 -9.74
N GLY A 61 9.20 -23.08 -10.16
CA GLY A 61 9.19 -23.73 -11.47
C GLY A 61 7.97 -24.62 -11.71
N ARG A 62 7.20 -24.97 -10.67
CA ARG A 62 5.91 -25.66 -10.80
C ARG A 62 4.82 -24.82 -11.46
N LEU A 63 4.99 -23.52 -11.50
CA LEU A 63 4.05 -22.60 -12.17
C LEU A 63 4.31 -22.51 -13.68
N GLU A 64 5.46 -22.98 -14.17
CA GLU A 64 5.76 -23.02 -15.60
C GLU A 64 4.76 -23.87 -16.35
N GLY A 65 4.28 -23.37 -17.48
CA GLY A 65 3.24 -24.00 -18.28
C GLY A 65 1.82 -23.85 -17.72
N THR A 66 1.62 -23.03 -16.70
CA THR A 66 0.29 -22.75 -16.13
C THR A 66 -0.18 -21.34 -16.44
N ASN A 67 -1.48 -21.11 -16.36
CA ASN A 67 -2.06 -19.78 -16.42
C ASN A 67 -2.28 -19.27 -15.00
N VAL A 68 -1.90 -18.00 -14.77
CA VAL A 68 -1.98 -17.38 -13.44
C VAL A 68 -2.71 -16.03 -13.50
N ASP A 69 -3.21 -15.58 -12.37
CA ASP A 69 -3.59 -14.17 -12.18
C ASP A 69 -2.32 -13.34 -11.88
N LEU A 70 -2.17 -12.23 -12.59
CA LEU A 70 -0.99 -11.39 -12.49
C LEU A 70 -0.83 -10.75 -11.09
N ASP A 71 -1.97 -10.35 -10.48
CA ASP A 71 -1.95 -9.76 -9.14
C ASP A 71 -1.62 -10.80 -8.07
N GLU A 72 -2.05 -12.05 -8.27
CA GLU A 72 -1.66 -13.16 -7.38
C GLU A 72 -0.16 -13.44 -7.47
N LEU A 73 0.41 -13.43 -8.68
CA LEU A 73 1.85 -13.65 -8.87
C LEU A 73 2.66 -12.51 -8.24
N ASP A 74 2.23 -11.26 -8.42
CA ASP A 74 2.88 -10.08 -7.80
C ASP A 74 2.79 -10.14 -6.27
N TYR A 75 1.62 -10.49 -5.73
CA TYR A 75 1.41 -10.62 -4.30
C TYR A 75 2.25 -11.76 -3.69
N LEU A 76 2.27 -12.93 -4.33
CA LEU A 76 3.12 -14.04 -3.90
C LEU A 76 4.59 -13.63 -3.88
N ALA A 77 5.05 -12.97 -4.93
CA ALA A 77 6.43 -12.48 -5.01
C ALA A 77 6.76 -11.48 -3.89
N LYS A 78 5.86 -10.56 -3.55
CA LYS A 78 6.00 -9.63 -2.41
C LYS A 78 6.13 -10.37 -1.09
N ARG A 79 5.28 -11.36 -0.86
CA ARG A 79 5.33 -12.19 0.35
C ARG A 79 6.66 -12.92 0.48
N LEU A 80 7.10 -13.56 -0.59
CA LEU A 80 8.35 -14.32 -0.61
C LEU A 80 9.59 -13.42 -0.50
N ASP A 81 9.53 -12.18 -0.99
CA ASP A 81 10.67 -11.25 -0.90
C ASP A 81 10.96 -10.82 0.54
N SER A 82 9.96 -10.90 1.43
CA SER A 82 10.11 -10.63 2.87
C SER A 82 10.61 -11.82 3.70
N PHE A 83 10.75 -13.00 3.10
CA PHE A 83 11.14 -14.21 3.81
C PHE A 83 12.65 -14.27 4.06
N ASP A 84 13.01 -14.71 5.26
CA ASP A 84 14.39 -15.12 5.56
C ASP A 84 14.69 -16.52 4.98
N ASP A 85 15.92 -17.00 5.15
CA ASP A 85 16.35 -18.29 4.59
C ASP A 85 15.64 -19.48 5.23
N GLY A 86 15.24 -19.38 6.50
CA GLY A 86 14.47 -20.39 7.23
C GLY A 86 13.06 -20.50 6.69
N GLU A 87 12.33 -19.37 6.65
CA GLU A 87 10.99 -19.28 6.07
C GLU A 87 10.96 -19.71 4.60
N ALA A 88 12.03 -19.37 3.86
CA ALA A 88 12.25 -19.80 2.50
C ALA A 88 12.28 -21.31 2.37
N THR A 89 13.02 -21.98 3.25
CA THR A 89 13.15 -23.42 3.28
C THR A 89 11.84 -24.08 3.69
N GLN A 90 11.16 -23.55 4.71
CA GLN A 90 9.86 -24.02 5.18
C GLN A 90 8.80 -23.95 4.09
N PHE A 91 8.69 -22.82 3.40
CA PHE A 91 7.76 -22.62 2.29
C PHE A 91 8.00 -23.64 1.17
N GLN A 92 9.25 -23.80 0.71
CA GLN A 92 9.57 -24.71 -0.39
C GLN A 92 9.35 -26.17 -0.01
N ALA A 93 9.77 -26.57 1.20
CA ALA A 93 9.58 -27.92 1.70
C ALA A 93 8.09 -28.28 1.83
N MET A 94 7.29 -27.37 2.38
CA MET A 94 5.84 -27.60 2.52
C MET A 94 5.11 -27.55 1.19
N THR A 95 5.48 -26.68 0.26
CA THR A 95 4.93 -26.68 -1.11
C THR A 95 5.15 -28.03 -1.78
N GLU A 96 6.35 -28.62 -1.63
CA GLU A 96 6.65 -29.95 -2.17
C GLU A 96 5.89 -31.05 -1.42
N ALA A 97 5.89 -31.02 -0.08
CA ALA A 97 5.25 -32.04 0.75
C ALA A 97 3.73 -32.12 0.59
N LEU A 98 3.07 -30.97 0.33
CA LEU A 98 1.63 -30.86 0.09
C LEU A 98 1.27 -30.93 -1.40
N ASP A 99 2.27 -30.98 -2.29
CA ASP A 99 2.11 -30.97 -3.74
C ASP A 99 1.27 -29.79 -4.27
N LEU A 100 1.51 -28.58 -3.71
CA LEU A 100 0.75 -27.38 -4.06
C LEU A 100 1.18 -26.84 -5.43
N THR A 101 0.19 -26.53 -6.26
CA THR A 101 0.36 -25.90 -7.58
C THR A 101 -0.62 -24.75 -7.80
N ASP A 102 -1.65 -24.65 -6.98
CA ASP A 102 -2.64 -23.59 -7.05
C ASP A 102 -2.10 -22.29 -6.42
N MET A 103 -2.27 -21.17 -7.11
CA MET A 103 -1.74 -19.88 -6.68
C MET A 103 -2.32 -19.43 -5.33
N LYS A 104 -3.62 -19.64 -5.11
CA LYS A 104 -4.29 -19.34 -3.85
C LYS A 104 -3.68 -20.11 -2.68
N ASP A 105 -3.42 -21.41 -2.89
CA ASP A 105 -2.83 -22.25 -1.85
C ASP A 105 -1.37 -21.88 -1.56
N LEU A 106 -0.61 -21.50 -2.59
CA LEU A 106 0.75 -20.98 -2.43
C LEU A 106 0.76 -19.66 -1.63
N ILE A 107 -0.16 -18.74 -1.93
CA ILE A 107 -0.32 -17.50 -1.17
C ILE A 107 -0.68 -17.83 0.29
N ASN A 108 -1.66 -18.69 0.51
CA ASN A 108 -2.09 -19.07 1.87
C ASN A 108 -0.98 -19.75 2.66
N LEU A 109 -0.15 -20.56 2.02
CA LEU A 109 1.00 -21.20 2.66
C LEU A 109 1.99 -20.14 3.21
N THR A 110 2.13 -18.99 2.58
CA THR A 110 3.03 -17.92 3.08
C THR A 110 2.65 -17.36 4.46
N PHE A 111 1.43 -17.63 4.95
CA PHE A 111 0.96 -17.16 6.26
C PHE A 111 1.11 -18.20 7.37
N CYS A 112 1.46 -19.44 7.03
CA CYS A 112 1.49 -20.52 8.01
C CYS A 112 2.72 -21.45 7.90
N CYS A 113 3.52 -21.36 6.86
CA CYS A 113 4.70 -22.24 6.69
C CYS A 113 5.70 -22.14 7.85
N GLN A 114 5.78 -21.00 8.54
CA GLN A 114 6.64 -20.76 9.70
C GLN A 114 6.33 -21.66 10.90
N GLN A 115 5.16 -22.29 10.93
CA GLN A 115 4.78 -23.25 11.97
C GLN A 115 5.45 -24.61 11.78
N THR A 116 6.04 -24.85 10.60
CA THR A 116 6.65 -26.14 10.25
C THR A 116 8.12 -26.20 10.66
N THR A 117 8.64 -27.39 10.87
CA THR A 117 10.06 -27.59 11.16
C THR A 117 10.71 -28.33 9.99
N VAL A 118 11.79 -27.78 9.44
CA VAL A 118 12.54 -28.40 8.35
C VAL A 118 13.95 -28.70 8.81
N ILE A 119 14.30 -29.99 8.80
CA ILE A 119 15.66 -30.45 9.15
C ILE A 119 16.46 -30.57 7.86
N THR A 120 17.40 -29.65 7.67
CA THR A 120 18.35 -29.67 6.55
C THR A 120 19.69 -30.32 6.92
N ASP A 121 20.04 -30.28 8.22
CA ASP A 121 21.25 -30.86 8.76
C ASP A 121 20.96 -31.60 10.09
N PHE A 122 21.17 -32.89 10.10
CA PHE A 122 21.01 -33.75 11.28
C PHE A 122 22.22 -33.73 12.22
N SER A 123 23.29 -33.03 11.88
CA SER A 123 24.47 -32.93 12.73
C SER A 123 24.33 -31.94 13.89
N ASP A 124 23.39 -30.97 13.77
CA ASP A 124 23.11 -29.94 14.80
C ASP A 124 21.68 -30.09 15.35
N LEU A 125 21.45 -31.13 16.13
CA LEU A 125 20.15 -31.37 16.77
C LEU A 125 19.77 -30.31 17.80
N GLU A 126 20.76 -29.62 18.41
CA GLU A 126 20.49 -28.56 19.37
C GLU A 126 19.74 -27.39 18.70
N THR A 127 20.24 -26.93 17.55
CA THR A 127 19.57 -25.89 16.77
C THR A 127 18.22 -26.36 16.24
N VAL A 128 18.13 -27.58 15.70
CA VAL A 128 16.87 -28.16 15.22
C VAL A 128 15.78 -28.15 16.30
N GLY A 129 16.10 -28.55 17.53
CA GLY A 129 15.13 -28.56 18.62
C GLY A 129 14.70 -27.17 19.07
N ARG A 130 15.60 -26.20 19.06
CA ARG A 130 15.27 -24.79 19.34
C ARG A 130 14.36 -24.20 18.28
N ASP A 131 14.67 -24.43 17.01
CA ASP A 131 13.83 -24.00 15.88
C ASP A 131 12.44 -24.65 15.95
N HIS A 132 12.39 -25.96 16.26
CA HIS A 132 11.12 -26.65 16.45
C HIS A 132 10.28 -26.02 17.57
N TYR A 133 10.92 -25.73 18.73
CA TYR A 133 10.25 -25.07 19.83
C TYR A 133 9.70 -23.70 19.41
N MET A 134 10.51 -22.88 18.75
CA MET A 134 10.09 -21.56 18.25
C MET A 134 8.92 -21.69 17.27
N ASN A 135 9.02 -22.57 16.29
CA ASN A 135 7.99 -22.76 15.24
C ASN A 135 6.63 -23.20 15.82
N THR A 136 6.66 -24.01 16.87
CA THR A 136 5.44 -24.48 17.57
C THR A 136 4.86 -23.47 18.56
N HIS A 137 5.63 -22.41 18.92
CA HIS A 137 5.23 -21.36 19.84
C HIS A 137 5.04 -20.01 19.16
N GLY A 138 4.75 -20.00 17.85
CA GLY A 138 4.43 -18.77 17.09
C GLY A 138 5.63 -17.85 16.85
N GLY A 139 6.83 -18.39 16.79
CA GLY A 139 8.07 -17.64 16.54
C GLY A 139 8.58 -16.83 17.73
N CYS A 140 7.94 -16.93 18.89
CA CYS A 140 8.30 -16.19 20.10
C CYS A 140 8.46 -17.12 21.29
N ALA A 141 9.63 -17.04 21.96
CA ALA A 141 9.86 -17.70 23.24
C ALA A 141 10.59 -16.76 24.19
N ARG A 142 10.37 -16.93 25.49
CA ARG A 142 11.13 -16.18 26.49
C ARG A 142 12.57 -16.66 26.53
N VAL A 143 13.51 -15.74 26.73
CA VAL A 143 14.95 -16.08 26.83
C VAL A 143 15.19 -17.18 27.87
N GLN A 144 14.50 -17.11 29.02
CA GLN A 144 14.61 -18.11 30.09
C GLN A 144 14.09 -19.50 29.68
N GLU A 145 13.08 -19.57 28.83
CA GLU A 145 12.54 -20.83 28.29
C GLU A 145 13.52 -21.47 27.32
N LEU A 146 14.13 -20.64 26.44
CA LEU A 146 15.16 -21.10 25.49
C LEU A 146 16.46 -21.53 26.18
N GLU A 147 16.84 -20.84 27.25
CA GLU A 147 18.02 -21.22 28.06
C GLU A 147 17.82 -22.52 28.86
N ALA A 148 16.58 -22.82 29.23
CA ALA A 148 16.22 -24.06 29.95
C ALA A 148 15.90 -25.23 29.01
N LEU A 149 15.77 -24.99 27.71
CA LEU A 149 15.40 -25.99 26.71
C LEU A 149 16.61 -26.89 26.39
N ASP A 150 16.43 -28.19 26.48
CA ASP A 150 17.34 -29.17 25.86
C ASP A 150 16.92 -29.34 24.38
N GLY A 151 17.59 -28.59 23.49
CA GLY A 151 17.29 -28.64 22.07
C GLY A 151 17.53 -30.02 21.47
N THR A 152 18.60 -30.70 21.89
CA THR A 152 18.91 -32.03 21.38
C THR A 152 17.82 -33.05 21.75
N GLU A 153 17.35 -33.07 23.01
CA GLU A 153 16.25 -33.93 23.44
C GLU A 153 14.96 -33.58 22.68
N THR A 154 14.67 -32.30 22.50
CA THR A 154 13.50 -31.81 21.75
C THR A 154 13.53 -32.28 20.29
N ALA A 155 14.68 -32.19 19.61
CA ALA A 155 14.85 -32.68 18.25
C ALA A 155 14.68 -34.22 18.15
N ILE A 156 15.23 -34.96 19.10
CA ILE A 156 15.08 -36.43 19.15
C ILE A 156 13.62 -36.81 19.31
N LEU A 157 12.88 -36.12 20.20
CA LEU A 157 11.44 -36.39 20.39
C LEU A 157 10.63 -36.09 19.12
N LEU A 158 10.98 -35.04 18.38
CA LEU A 158 10.36 -34.72 17.08
C LEU A 158 10.62 -35.85 16.08
N ILE A 159 11.88 -36.29 15.95
CA ILE A 159 12.28 -37.31 15.00
C ILE A 159 11.65 -38.69 15.35
N ASP A 160 11.71 -39.09 16.62
CA ASP A 160 11.13 -40.35 17.10
C ASP A 160 9.60 -40.37 17.04
N GLY A 161 8.95 -39.20 17.12
CA GLY A 161 7.51 -39.03 16.92
C GLY A 161 7.04 -39.39 15.52
N GLY A 162 7.95 -39.40 14.55
CA GLY A 162 7.65 -39.70 13.16
C GLY A 162 6.89 -38.60 12.45
N GLY A 163 6.39 -38.87 11.25
CA GLY A 163 5.60 -37.92 10.46
C GLY A 163 6.44 -37.00 9.58
N GLY A 164 7.77 -37.09 9.64
CA GLY A 164 8.66 -36.34 8.75
C GLY A 164 8.50 -36.79 7.29
N ARG A 165 8.38 -35.80 6.37
CA ARG A 165 8.33 -36.05 4.92
C ARG A 165 9.64 -35.59 4.28
N VAL A 166 10.23 -36.48 3.49
CA VAL A 166 11.48 -36.16 2.77
C VAL A 166 11.15 -35.32 1.53
N THR A 167 11.79 -34.18 1.41
CA THR A 167 11.70 -33.28 0.26
C THR A 167 13.09 -32.93 -0.25
N ARG A 168 13.20 -32.25 -1.39
CA ARG A 168 14.49 -31.73 -1.90
C ARG A 168 15.09 -30.66 -0.99
N TYR A 169 14.30 -30.10 -0.09
CA TYR A 169 14.66 -28.99 0.80
C TYR A 169 14.96 -29.43 2.23
N GLY A 170 14.85 -30.73 2.52
CA GLY A 170 15.07 -31.31 3.83
C GLY A 170 13.93 -32.24 4.26
N VAL A 171 13.98 -32.68 5.50
CA VAL A 171 12.89 -33.45 6.12
C VAL A 171 11.95 -32.46 6.83
N VAL A 172 10.72 -32.38 6.37
CA VAL A 172 9.73 -31.44 6.90
C VAL A 172 8.73 -32.12 7.82
N TYR A 173 8.49 -31.52 8.97
CA TYR A 173 7.47 -31.87 9.95
C TYR A 173 6.42 -30.75 9.95
N ASP A 174 5.17 -31.09 9.67
CA ASP A 174 4.10 -30.10 9.56
C ASP A 174 3.62 -29.53 10.91
N ASN A 175 3.99 -30.15 12.03
CA ASN A 175 3.64 -29.74 13.40
C ASN A 175 2.14 -29.54 13.63
N GLY A 176 1.29 -30.18 12.81
CA GLY A 176 -0.16 -29.97 12.82
C GLY A 176 -0.61 -28.68 12.16
N MET A 177 0.27 -28.03 11.38
CA MET A 177 -0.08 -26.85 10.59
C MET A 177 -1.30 -27.13 9.70
N LYS A 178 -2.21 -26.18 9.66
CA LYS A 178 -3.31 -26.15 8.70
C LYS A 178 -3.08 -25.04 7.71
N LEU A 179 -3.29 -25.34 6.43
CA LEU A 179 -3.19 -24.31 5.39
C LEU A 179 -4.14 -23.14 5.73
N ASP A 180 -3.59 -21.95 5.77
CA ASP A 180 -4.33 -20.72 6.04
C ASP A 180 -5.40 -20.51 4.95
N GLN A 181 -6.41 -19.72 5.28
CA GLN A 181 -7.50 -19.35 4.39
C GLN A 181 -7.70 -17.83 4.36
N SER A 182 -6.65 -17.07 4.71
CA SER A 182 -6.66 -15.60 4.72
C SER A 182 -6.90 -15.02 3.33
N TYR A 183 -6.37 -15.68 2.30
CA TYR A 183 -6.67 -15.36 0.92
C TYR A 183 -7.73 -16.31 0.36
N ASP A 184 -8.83 -15.78 -0.10
CA ASP A 184 -9.97 -16.55 -0.62
C ASP A 184 -10.07 -16.58 -2.17
N GLY A 185 -9.11 -15.93 -2.87
CA GLY A 185 -9.11 -15.72 -4.32
C GLY A 185 -9.60 -14.32 -4.74
N ARG A 186 -10.00 -13.46 -3.79
CA ARG A 186 -10.51 -12.11 -4.06
C ARG A 186 -10.00 -11.06 -3.08
N HIS A 187 -9.87 -11.44 -1.81
CA HIS A 187 -9.50 -10.55 -0.72
C HIS A 187 -8.03 -10.77 -0.38
N PHE A 188 -7.14 -10.04 -1.06
CA PHE A 188 -5.74 -10.08 -0.68
C PHE A 188 -5.60 -9.57 0.76
N PRO A 189 -4.92 -10.30 1.65
CA PRO A 189 -4.56 -9.78 2.96
C PRO A 189 -3.64 -8.57 2.84
N GLY A 190 -3.76 -7.61 3.77
CA GLY A 190 -2.89 -6.45 3.79
C GLY A 190 -1.42 -6.83 3.86
N TYR A 191 -0.57 -6.11 3.14
CA TYR A 191 0.86 -6.32 3.17
C TYR A 191 1.50 -5.36 4.18
N LEU A 192 2.09 -5.90 5.24
CA LEU A 192 2.58 -5.13 6.40
C LEU A 192 3.58 -4.03 6.02
N TYR A 193 4.40 -4.25 5.00
CA TYR A 193 5.45 -3.32 4.58
C TYR A 193 4.98 -2.25 3.59
N GLU A 194 3.74 -2.34 3.10
CA GLU A 194 3.12 -1.36 2.22
C GLU A 194 1.72 -1.01 2.75
N PRO A 195 1.62 -0.28 3.89
CA PRO A 195 0.31 0.07 4.43
C PRO A 195 -0.44 0.94 3.43
N PRO A 196 -1.68 0.59 3.09
CA PRO A 196 -2.46 1.38 2.15
C PRO A 196 -2.89 2.70 2.79
N MET A 197 -3.05 3.73 1.97
CA MET A 197 -3.66 4.99 2.39
C MET A 197 -5.17 4.83 2.55
N LEU A 198 -5.75 3.95 1.74
CA LEU A 198 -7.18 3.68 1.69
C LEU A 198 -7.43 2.23 1.29
N MET A 199 -8.32 1.52 1.98
CA MET A 199 -8.82 0.21 1.59
C MET A 199 -10.29 0.30 1.26
N VAL A 200 -10.67 -0.14 0.07
CA VAL A 200 -12.04 -0.13 -0.42
C VAL A 200 -12.54 -1.54 -0.76
N ALA A 201 -13.80 -1.80 -0.45
CA ALA A 201 -14.51 -3.01 -0.86
C ALA A 201 -15.35 -2.71 -2.08
N LEU A 202 -15.05 -3.33 -3.22
CA LEU A 202 -15.75 -3.18 -4.48
C LEU A 202 -16.84 -4.22 -4.64
N THR A 203 -18.00 -3.80 -5.16
CA THR A 203 -19.09 -4.68 -5.59
C THR A 203 -19.76 -4.10 -6.82
N SER A 204 -20.41 -4.95 -7.63
CA SER A 204 -21.30 -4.49 -8.69
C SER A 204 -22.61 -3.94 -8.11
N ARG A 205 -23.13 -2.84 -8.67
CA ARG A 205 -24.49 -2.33 -8.36
C ARG A 205 -25.59 -3.32 -8.74
N MET A 206 -25.29 -4.27 -9.63
CA MET A 206 -26.22 -5.33 -10.03
C MET A 206 -26.34 -6.45 -8.99
N GLU A 207 -25.36 -6.52 -8.05
CA GLU A 207 -25.36 -7.49 -6.97
C GLU A 207 -26.14 -6.96 -5.73
N PRO A 208 -26.74 -7.85 -4.93
CA PRO A 208 -27.34 -7.47 -3.65
C PRO A 208 -26.31 -6.80 -2.72
N GLU A 209 -26.76 -5.96 -1.79
CA GLU A 209 -25.87 -5.28 -0.83
C GLU A 209 -25.13 -6.22 0.13
N ASP A 210 -25.72 -7.37 0.41
CA ASP A 210 -25.16 -8.42 1.26
C ASP A 210 -24.37 -9.48 0.49
N THR A 211 -24.05 -9.21 -0.79
CA THR A 211 -23.29 -10.13 -1.64
C THR A 211 -21.94 -10.49 -0.99
N LYS A 212 -21.53 -11.74 -1.20
CA LYS A 212 -20.16 -12.19 -0.91
C LYS A 212 -19.19 -11.91 -2.07
N ASN A 213 -19.71 -11.38 -3.18
CA ASN A 213 -18.97 -11.07 -4.39
C ASN A 213 -18.25 -9.71 -4.24
N ILE A 214 -17.40 -9.60 -3.24
CA ILE A 214 -16.65 -8.40 -2.88
C ILE A 214 -15.20 -8.60 -3.32
N THR A 215 -14.53 -7.54 -3.76
CA THR A 215 -13.09 -7.50 -3.96
C THR A 215 -12.50 -6.35 -3.17
N TRP A 216 -11.44 -6.60 -2.42
CA TRP A 216 -10.72 -5.53 -1.72
C TRP A 216 -9.65 -4.95 -2.61
N LEU A 217 -9.57 -3.62 -2.62
CA LEU A 217 -8.50 -2.86 -3.25
C LEU A 217 -7.79 -2.00 -2.23
N TYR A 218 -6.48 -1.99 -2.33
CA TYR A 218 -5.57 -1.17 -1.55
C TYR A 218 -5.08 -0.02 -2.41
N LEU A 219 -5.36 1.21 -1.99
CA LEU A 219 -4.97 2.42 -2.70
C LEU A 219 -3.80 3.11 -1.99
N PRO A 220 -2.84 3.64 -2.72
CA PRO A 220 -2.81 3.76 -4.18
C PRO A 220 -2.48 2.45 -4.89
N ALA A 221 -3.13 2.22 -6.02
CA ALA A 221 -2.91 1.09 -6.90
C ALA A 221 -2.68 1.55 -8.35
N ALA A 222 -2.05 0.72 -9.17
CA ALA A 222 -1.95 0.99 -10.60
C ALA A 222 -3.35 0.94 -11.25
N LYS A 223 -3.56 1.73 -12.30
CA LYS A 223 -4.85 1.80 -13.01
C LYS A 223 -5.33 0.43 -13.49
N GLU A 224 -4.42 -0.41 -13.91
CA GLU A 224 -4.69 -1.77 -14.38
C GLU A 224 -5.08 -2.70 -13.23
N GLN A 225 -4.50 -2.52 -12.04
CA GLN A 225 -4.92 -3.23 -10.82
C GLN A 225 -6.35 -2.85 -10.42
N LEU A 226 -6.72 -1.56 -10.56
CA LEU A 226 -8.09 -1.12 -10.36
C LEU A 226 -9.04 -1.81 -11.34
N LYS A 227 -8.69 -1.84 -12.64
CA LYS A 227 -9.48 -2.53 -13.67
C LYS A 227 -9.63 -4.03 -13.39
N ARG A 228 -8.53 -4.71 -12.99
CA ARG A 228 -8.59 -6.13 -12.62
C ARG A 228 -9.43 -6.36 -11.37
N GLY A 229 -9.32 -5.48 -10.37
CA GLY A 229 -10.19 -5.53 -9.18
C GLY A 229 -11.66 -5.38 -9.52
N MET A 230 -12.01 -4.48 -10.44
CA MET A 230 -13.36 -4.35 -10.97
C MET A 230 -13.80 -5.64 -11.67
N GLY A 231 -12.97 -6.19 -12.56
CA GLY A 231 -13.25 -7.46 -13.24
C GLY A 231 -13.49 -8.63 -12.28
N ARG A 232 -12.70 -8.75 -11.21
CA ARG A 232 -12.92 -9.76 -10.14
C ARG A 232 -14.26 -9.60 -9.42
N SER A 233 -14.79 -8.37 -9.38
CA SER A 233 -16.11 -8.07 -8.81
C SER A 233 -17.25 -8.17 -9.85
N GLY A 234 -16.96 -8.61 -11.08
CA GLY A 234 -17.94 -8.66 -12.17
C GLY A 234 -18.41 -7.28 -12.63
N ILE A 235 -17.55 -6.28 -12.54
CA ILE A 235 -17.83 -4.90 -12.96
C ILE A 235 -17.14 -4.64 -14.30
N ASP A 236 -17.92 -4.63 -15.36
CA ASP A 236 -17.43 -4.35 -16.73
C ASP A 236 -17.43 -2.84 -17.02
N ASP A 237 -18.32 -2.09 -16.39
CA ASP A 237 -18.49 -0.65 -16.56
C ASP A 237 -18.35 0.07 -15.21
N PRO A 238 -17.47 1.09 -15.12
CA PRO A 238 -17.30 1.88 -13.90
C PRO A 238 -18.60 2.47 -13.34
N GLU A 239 -19.60 2.77 -14.20
CA GLU A 239 -20.90 3.28 -13.75
C GLU A 239 -21.69 2.25 -12.92
N ASN A 240 -21.43 0.97 -13.11
CA ASN A 240 -22.01 -0.13 -12.35
C ASN A 240 -21.24 -0.45 -11.06
N MET A 241 -20.23 0.31 -10.76
CA MET A 241 -19.41 0.13 -9.56
C MET A 241 -20.11 0.72 -8.33
N ARG A 242 -20.07 -0.05 -7.24
CA ARG A 242 -20.35 0.40 -5.89
C ARG A 242 -19.16 0.04 -5.02
N PHE A 243 -18.70 0.96 -4.19
CA PHE A 243 -17.65 0.68 -3.24
C PHE A 243 -17.98 1.27 -1.87
N ARG A 244 -17.32 0.73 -0.85
CA ARG A 244 -17.38 1.24 0.52
C ARG A 244 -15.97 1.25 1.09
N PHE A 245 -15.74 2.16 2.03
CA PHE A 245 -14.47 2.21 2.76
C PHE A 245 -14.43 1.12 3.81
N VAL A 246 -13.29 0.44 3.87
CA VAL A 246 -12.98 -0.56 4.88
C VAL A 246 -12.00 0.05 5.88
N GLU A 247 -10.96 0.74 5.38
CA GLU A 247 -9.95 1.40 6.18
C GLU A 247 -9.49 2.69 5.49
N CYS A 248 -9.21 3.74 6.26
CA CYS A 248 -8.79 5.03 5.74
C CYS A 248 -7.71 5.63 6.65
N MET A 249 -6.52 5.86 6.10
CA MET A 249 -5.36 6.41 6.79
C MET A 249 -5.13 7.90 6.48
N PHE A 250 -6.02 8.54 5.74
CA PHE A 250 -5.96 9.98 5.54
C PHE A 250 -6.08 10.76 6.85
N PRO A 251 -5.54 11.99 6.93
CA PRO A 251 -5.87 12.93 7.99
C PRO A 251 -7.37 13.06 8.23
N ASP A 252 -7.78 13.25 9.48
CA ASP A 252 -9.21 13.27 9.84
C ASP A 252 -9.98 14.40 9.16
N GLU A 253 -9.32 15.53 8.88
CA GLU A 253 -9.89 16.65 8.14
C GLU A 253 -10.25 16.24 6.71
N ILE A 254 -9.39 15.45 6.05
CA ILE A 254 -9.67 14.91 4.72
C ILE A 254 -10.83 13.92 4.79
N LYS A 255 -10.83 13.01 5.78
CA LYS A 255 -11.93 12.05 5.95
C LYS A 255 -13.29 12.74 6.11
N ALA A 256 -13.32 13.90 6.78
CA ALA A 256 -14.54 14.65 7.01
C ALA A 256 -15.14 15.26 5.72
N VAL A 257 -14.29 15.54 4.72
CA VAL A 257 -14.69 16.12 3.42
C VAL A 257 -15.09 15.05 2.42
N LEU A 258 -14.45 13.86 2.46
CA LEU A 258 -14.69 12.81 1.48
C LEU A 258 -16.15 12.33 1.53
N ASP A 259 -16.88 12.53 0.45
CA ASP A 259 -18.17 11.88 0.21
C ASP A 259 -17.95 10.56 -0.50
N PHE A 260 -17.92 9.51 0.27
CA PHE A 260 -17.62 8.17 -0.15
C PHE A 260 -18.57 7.54 -1.18
N GLN A 261 -19.70 8.16 -1.46
CA GLN A 261 -20.66 7.67 -2.44
C GLN A 261 -20.58 8.42 -3.78
N SER A 262 -20.14 9.68 -3.77
CA SER A 262 -20.08 10.53 -4.95
C SER A 262 -18.69 10.65 -5.54
N ASP A 263 -17.62 10.50 -4.74
CA ASP A 263 -16.26 10.63 -5.24
C ASP A 263 -15.86 9.44 -6.13
N PRO A 264 -15.34 9.69 -7.35
CA PRO A 264 -14.89 8.62 -8.23
C PRO A 264 -13.71 7.85 -7.66
N LEU A 265 -13.73 6.50 -7.76
CA LEU A 265 -12.65 5.65 -7.28
C LEU A 265 -11.27 6.04 -7.86
N PHE A 266 -11.23 6.44 -9.12
CA PHE A 266 -9.98 6.86 -9.77
C PHE A 266 -9.42 8.14 -9.16
N SER A 267 -10.26 9.13 -8.86
CA SER A 267 -9.83 10.37 -8.18
C SER A 267 -9.34 10.11 -6.76
N LEU A 268 -10.01 9.20 -6.03
CA LEU A 268 -9.55 8.74 -4.72
C LEU A 268 -8.18 8.04 -4.79
N ASN A 269 -7.94 7.27 -5.84
CA ASN A 269 -6.66 6.62 -6.08
C ASN A 269 -5.54 7.65 -6.36
N GLU A 270 -5.81 8.67 -7.16
CA GLU A 270 -4.87 9.76 -7.44
C GLU A 270 -4.54 10.54 -6.16
N LEU A 271 -5.56 10.88 -5.35
CA LEU A 271 -5.33 11.49 -4.04
C LEU A 271 -4.49 10.61 -3.14
N ALA A 272 -4.80 9.31 -3.06
CA ALA A 272 -4.02 8.36 -2.27
C ALA A 272 -2.56 8.30 -2.73
N GLN A 273 -2.31 8.33 -4.04
CA GLN A 273 -0.96 8.39 -4.62
C GLN A 273 -0.22 9.67 -4.23
N THR A 274 -0.88 10.83 -4.34
CA THR A 274 -0.31 12.12 -3.96
C THR A 274 0.04 12.14 -2.48
N VAL A 275 -0.89 11.76 -1.60
CA VAL A 275 -0.68 11.79 -0.14
C VAL A 275 0.36 10.76 0.32
N THR A 276 0.45 9.61 -0.33
CA THR A 276 1.48 8.59 -0.01
C THR A 276 2.89 9.14 -0.24
N ASN A 277 3.08 9.97 -1.25
CA ASN A 277 4.37 10.58 -1.57
C ASN A 277 4.76 11.74 -0.66
N LEU A 278 3.85 12.24 0.17
CA LEU A 278 4.13 13.31 1.11
C LEU A 278 4.90 12.81 2.33
N SER A 279 5.79 13.65 2.86
CA SER A 279 6.41 13.42 4.16
C SER A 279 5.36 13.48 5.29
N ASP A 280 5.68 12.92 6.46
CA ASP A 280 4.78 13.00 7.63
C ASP A 280 4.50 14.46 8.05
N LYS A 281 5.47 15.35 7.85
CA LYS A 281 5.31 16.78 8.09
C LYS A 281 4.30 17.39 7.10
N ASP A 282 4.42 17.03 5.82
CA ASP A 282 3.54 17.56 4.78
C ASP A 282 2.12 16.98 4.88
N ARG A 283 1.96 15.75 5.32
CA ARG A 283 0.64 15.16 5.63
C ARG A 283 -0.05 15.91 6.78
N LYS A 284 0.70 16.29 7.83
CA LYS A 284 0.16 17.15 8.91
C LYS A 284 -0.23 18.51 8.41
N LYS A 285 0.63 19.12 7.56
CA LYS A 285 0.37 20.40 6.92
C LYS A 285 -0.87 20.34 6.03
N LEU A 286 -1.02 19.29 5.23
CA LEU A 286 -2.20 19.09 4.38
C LEU A 286 -3.50 19.06 5.21
N GLY A 287 -3.51 18.40 6.36
CA GLY A 287 -4.66 18.43 7.27
C GLY A 287 -5.01 19.85 7.71
N ALA A 288 -4.01 20.67 8.06
CA ALA A 288 -4.23 22.07 8.42
C ALA A 288 -4.73 22.91 7.22
N VAL A 289 -4.20 22.65 6.01
CA VAL A 289 -4.64 23.31 4.76
C VAL A 289 -6.09 22.98 4.47
N VAL A 290 -6.49 21.71 4.55
CA VAL A 290 -7.89 21.28 4.34
C VAL A 290 -8.83 21.93 5.37
N ALA A 291 -8.42 22.03 6.63
CA ALA A 291 -9.21 22.73 7.65
C ALA A 291 -9.34 24.24 7.39
N MET A 292 -8.36 24.86 6.71
CA MET A 292 -8.38 26.27 6.36
C MET A 292 -9.22 26.56 5.12
N THR A 293 -9.16 25.67 4.11
CA THR A 293 -9.70 25.93 2.77
C THR A 293 -11.08 25.32 2.55
N GLU A 294 -11.50 24.38 3.42
CA GLU A 294 -12.80 23.71 3.38
C GLU A 294 -13.15 23.17 1.97
N PRO A 295 -12.29 22.34 1.32
CA PRO A 295 -12.56 21.84 0.00
C PRO A 295 -13.82 20.97 -0.02
N GLU A 296 -14.53 20.93 -1.16
CA GLU A 296 -15.80 20.22 -1.32
C GLU A 296 -15.67 18.84 -1.99
N CYS A 297 -14.52 18.54 -2.62
CA CYS A 297 -14.31 17.29 -3.36
C CYS A 297 -12.85 16.85 -3.38
N VAL A 298 -12.64 15.60 -3.83
CA VAL A 298 -11.32 14.95 -3.90
C VAL A 298 -10.33 15.69 -4.79
N SER A 299 -10.77 16.22 -5.94
CA SER A 299 -9.87 16.93 -6.86
C SER A 299 -9.31 18.21 -6.23
N GLN A 300 -10.12 18.96 -5.46
CA GLN A 300 -9.65 20.13 -4.74
C GLN A 300 -8.60 19.78 -3.68
N ILE A 301 -8.82 18.71 -2.92
CA ILE A 301 -7.83 18.23 -1.92
C ILE A 301 -6.52 17.85 -2.61
N ARG A 302 -6.57 17.20 -3.78
CA ARG A 302 -5.38 16.85 -4.54
C ARG A 302 -4.61 18.08 -4.99
N HIS A 303 -5.28 19.11 -5.52
CA HIS A 303 -4.63 20.36 -5.92
C HIS A 303 -3.99 21.07 -4.74
N LEU A 304 -4.63 21.06 -3.57
CA LEU A 304 -4.04 21.59 -2.35
C LEU A 304 -2.79 20.81 -1.94
N ALA A 305 -2.82 19.47 -2.05
CA ALA A 305 -1.67 18.63 -1.73
C ALA A 305 -0.48 18.84 -2.68
N GLU A 306 -0.74 19.15 -3.94
CA GLU A 306 0.26 19.47 -4.96
C GLU A 306 0.88 20.85 -4.80
N ASN A 307 0.21 21.77 -4.05
CA ASN A 307 0.60 23.16 -3.85
C ASN A 307 0.88 23.51 -2.39
N LEU A 308 1.31 22.55 -1.59
CA LEU A 308 1.60 22.76 -0.16
C LEU A 308 2.72 23.79 0.09
N ASP A 309 3.62 23.98 -0.86
CA ASP A 309 4.70 24.98 -0.79
C ASP A 309 4.18 26.42 -0.70
N GLN A 310 2.95 26.68 -1.15
CA GLN A 310 2.29 27.98 -1.07
C GLN A 310 1.71 28.31 0.32
N PHE A 311 1.79 27.37 1.26
CA PHE A 311 1.32 27.55 2.63
C PHE A 311 2.50 27.56 3.59
N GLU A 312 2.45 28.38 4.61
CA GLU A 312 3.34 28.32 5.77
C GLU A 312 2.62 27.63 6.93
N PHE A 313 3.29 26.65 7.55
CA PHE A 313 2.71 25.85 8.61
C PHE A 313 3.63 25.76 9.82
N CYS A 314 3.12 26.21 10.96
CA CYS A 314 3.78 26.11 12.25
C CYS A 314 3.06 25.04 13.10
N PRO A 315 3.60 23.82 13.15
CA PRO A 315 2.96 22.73 13.90
C PRO A 315 2.89 23.05 15.39
N ASP A 316 1.83 22.57 16.04
CA ASP A 316 1.62 22.68 17.48
C ASP A 316 1.50 24.10 18.05
N VAL A 317 1.49 25.13 17.21
CA VAL A 317 1.26 26.54 17.57
C VAL A 317 -0.25 26.83 17.56
N ARG A 318 -0.81 27.21 18.71
CA ARG A 318 -2.27 27.33 18.90
C ARG A 318 -2.73 28.68 19.43
N THR A 319 -1.79 29.55 19.78
CA THR A 319 -2.10 30.87 20.31
C THR A 319 -1.23 31.96 19.64
N PRO A 320 -1.70 33.20 19.59
CA PRO A 320 -0.90 34.32 19.07
C PRO A 320 0.46 34.43 19.76
N ALA A 321 0.51 34.22 21.07
CA ALA A 321 1.76 34.28 21.84
C ALA A 321 2.75 33.19 21.44
N GLU A 322 2.27 31.97 21.21
CA GLU A 322 3.11 30.85 20.70
C GLU A 322 3.61 31.12 19.30
N TYR A 323 2.73 31.69 18.43
CA TYR A 323 3.13 32.05 17.07
C TYR A 323 4.17 33.17 17.08
N GLY A 324 3.97 34.24 17.85
CA GLY A 324 4.94 35.29 17.99
C GLY A 324 6.28 34.79 18.57
N ARG A 325 6.25 33.84 19.50
CA ARG A 325 7.46 33.20 20.04
C ARG A 325 8.18 32.41 18.97
N PHE A 326 7.46 31.53 18.23
CA PHE A 326 8.01 30.78 17.12
C PHE A 326 8.69 31.70 16.09
N MET A 327 8.01 32.78 15.68
CA MET A 327 8.54 33.73 14.70
C MET A 327 9.79 34.47 15.17
N ILE A 328 9.90 34.81 16.46
CA ILE A 328 11.04 35.50 16.99
C ILE A 328 12.21 34.59 17.33
N GLN A 329 11.93 33.40 17.87
CA GLN A 329 12.97 32.49 18.39
C GLN A 329 13.42 31.43 17.38
N GLU A 330 12.50 30.90 16.55
CA GLU A 330 12.73 29.67 15.76
C GLU A 330 12.70 29.89 14.25
N SER A 331 11.97 30.90 13.76
CA SER A 331 11.82 31.10 12.30
C SER A 331 13.10 31.51 11.58
N GLY A 332 14.08 32.02 12.30
CA GLY A 332 15.34 32.54 11.74
C GLY A 332 15.21 33.90 11.05
N HIS A 333 14.04 34.56 11.11
CA HIS A 333 13.84 35.88 10.56
C HIS A 333 14.45 36.98 11.41
N PHE A 334 14.77 36.71 12.68
CA PHE A 334 15.30 37.65 13.64
C PHE A 334 16.54 37.09 14.34
N GLU A 335 17.47 38.00 14.74
CA GLU A 335 18.50 37.67 15.72
C GLU A 335 17.86 37.70 17.11
N TYR A 336 17.59 36.54 17.67
CA TYR A 336 17.01 36.38 18.99
C TYR A 336 18.10 36.47 20.08
N ASP A 337 17.91 37.40 21.06
CA ASP A 337 18.74 37.49 22.24
C ASP A 337 17.99 36.92 23.46
N PRO A 338 18.42 35.76 24.02
CA PRO A 338 17.79 35.15 25.19
C PRO A 338 17.76 36.05 26.44
N ASN A 339 18.67 36.98 26.53
CA ASN A 339 18.70 37.94 27.66
C ASN A 339 17.55 38.93 27.62
N LEU A 340 16.95 39.10 26.45
CA LEU A 340 15.81 40.03 26.23
C LEU A 340 14.47 39.29 26.20
N ASP A 341 14.41 37.99 26.51
CA ASP A 341 13.20 37.15 26.39
C ASP A 341 11.98 37.77 27.09
N GLY A 342 12.15 38.28 28.31
CA GLY A 342 11.08 38.88 29.07
C GLY A 342 10.61 40.26 28.58
N PHE A 343 11.23 40.82 27.55
CA PHE A 343 10.90 42.13 26.98
C PHE A 343 10.20 42.04 25.63
N TYR A 344 10.12 40.83 25.03
CA TYR A 344 9.40 40.65 23.78
C TYR A 344 7.90 40.54 24.05
N ASP A 345 7.10 41.31 23.32
CA ASP A 345 5.65 41.19 23.27
C ASP A 345 5.26 40.14 22.23
N TYR A 346 5.37 38.87 22.63
CA TYR A 346 5.07 37.73 21.76
C TYR A 346 3.62 37.73 21.29
N GLU A 347 2.66 38.06 22.16
CA GLU A 347 1.24 38.06 21.82
C GLU A 347 0.90 39.20 20.85
N GLY A 348 1.33 40.40 21.14
CA GLY A 348 1.11 41.55 20.24
C GLY A 348 1.75 41.35 18.86
N TYR A 349 2.98 40.83 18.84
CA TYR A 349 3.65 40.53 17.57
C TYR A 349 2.92 39.40 16.79
N GLY A 350 2.53 38.33 17.45
CA GLY A 350 1.79 37.22 16.84
C GLY A 350 0.46 37.66 16.25
N LEU A 351 -0.33 38.46 16.98
CA LEU A 351 -1.59 39.04 16.48
C LEU A 351 -1.37 39.92 15.24
N GLN A 352 -0.37 40.78 15.27
CA GLN A 352 -0.05 41.64 14.13
C GLN A 352 0.34 40.84 12.89
N ARG A 353 1.13 39.79 13.06
CA ARG A 353 1.55 38.93 11.95
C ARG A 353 0.37 38.16 11.37
N MET A 354 -0.46 37.59 12.20
CA MET A 354 -1.67 36.85 11.78
C MET A 354 -2.62 37.73 10.95
N GLU A 355 -2.81 38.99 11.37
CA GLU A 355 -3.65 39.94 10.63
C GLU A 355 -3.06 40.26 9.24
N GLN A 356 -1.73 40.37 9.14
CA GLN A 356 -1.04 40.60 7.86
C GLN A 356 -1.08 39.41 6.90
N GLU A 357 -1.02 38.20 7.42
CA GLU A 357 -0.91 36.97 6.65
C GLU A 357 -2.25 36.29 6.41
N SER A 358 -3.33 36.82 7.00
CA SER A 358 -4.66 36.21 6.95
C SER A 358 -4.64 34.70 7.36
N GLY A 359 -3.76 34.35 8.29
CA GLY A 359 -3.61 32.98 8.78
C GLY A 359 -4.61 32.66 9.88
N MET A 360 -4.73 31.36 10.16
CA MET A 360 -5.62 30.86 11.21
C MET A 360 -5.02 29.72 12.02
N PHE A 361 -5.56 29.48 13.20
CA PHE A 361 -5.24 28.30 14.00
C PHE A 361 -6.16 27.13 13.63
N THR A 362 -5.55 25.97 13.53
CA THR A 362 -6.21 24.68 13.37
C THR A 362 -5.83 23.76 14.54
N ASP A 363 -6.46 22.60 14.65
CA ASP A 363 -6.09 21.60 15.65
C ASP A 363 -4.65 21.09 15.47
N ARG A 364 -4.06 21.28 14.29
CA ARG A 364 -2.68 20.85 13.94
C ARG A 364 -1.63 21.95 14.16
N GLY A 365 -2.04 23.19 14.24
CA GLY A 365 -1.15 24.34 14.39
C GLY A 365 -1.65 25.55 13.61
N TYR A 366 -0.78 26.58 13.50
CA TYR A 366 -1.04 27.78 12.72
C TYR A 366 -0.74 27.53 11.24
N ILE A 367 -1.62 28.00 10.36
CA ILE A 367 -1.50 27.93 8.90
C ILE A 367 -1.80 29.28 8.26
N SER A 368 -1.02 29.66 7.25
CA SER A 368 -1.25 30.86 6.43
C SER A 368 -0.96 30.57 4.97
N TYR A 369 -1.62 31.29 4.07
CA TYR A 369 -1.47 31.15 2.63
C TYR A 369 -0.67 32.32 2.06
N HIS A 370 0.34 32.02 1.24
CA HIS A 370 1.26 33.02 0.64
C HIS A 370 1.29 32.95 -0.89
N GLY A 371 0.41 32.16 -1.51
CA GLY A 371 0.34 32.07 -2.96
C GLY A 371 -0.19 33.33 -3.63
N THR A 372 -0.07 33.38 -4.94
CA THR A 372 -0.52 34.52 -5.77
C THR A 372 -1.94 34.34 -6.31
N LEU A 373 -2.47 33.12 -6.32
CA LEU A 373 -3.84 32.79 -6.73
C LEU A 373 -4.79 33.00 -5.55
N SER A 374 -6.06 33.25 -5.83
CA SER A 374 -7.09 33.12 -4.78
C SER A 374 -7.24 31.64 -4.37
N MET A 375 -7.82 31.37 -3.19
CA MET A 375 -8.08 30.02 -2.74
C MET A 375 -8.95 29.23 -3.71
N ASP A 376 -9.99 29.87 -4.26
CA ASP A 376 -10.89 29.26 -5.24
C ASP A 376 -10.14 28.90 -6.53
N GLU A 377 -9.29 29.80 -7.04
CA GLU A 377 -8.46 29.55 -8.21
C GLU A 377 -7.43 28.44 -7.96
N LEU A 378 -6.87 28.34 -6.74
CA LEU A 378 -5.94 27.28 -6.37
C LEU A 378 -6.60 25.90 -6.39
N MET A 379 -7.87 25.81 -5.98
CA MET A 379 -8.64 24.57 -5.92
C MET A 379 -9.26 24.17 -7.26
N MET A 380 -9.25 25.03 -8.29
CA MET A 380 -9.78 24.71 -9.62
C MET A 380 -8.82 23.83 -10.43
N GLU A 381 -9.37 22.94 -11.26
CA GLU A 381 -8.59 22.20 -12.25
C GLU A 381 -8.00 23.13 -13.32
N ASP A 382 -6.83 22.79 -13.86
CA ASP A 382 -6.18 23.60 -14.91
C ASP A 382 -7.06 23.77 -16.15
N THR A 383 -7.91 22.80 -16.44
CA THR A 383 -8.89 22.87 -17.55
C THR A 383 -9.94 23.95 -17.30
N ASP A 384 -10.42 24.08 -16.07
CA ASP A 384 -11.41 25.09 -15.70
C ASP A 384 -10.78 26.50 -15.63
N ARG A 385 -9.49 26.59 -15.27
CA ARG A 385 -8.72 27.84 -15.31
C ARG A 385 -8.57 28.38 -16.74
N GLN A 386 -8.34 27.50 -17.74
CA GLN A 386 -8.23 27.91 -19.14
C GLN A 386 -9.56 28.46 -19.69
N PHE A 387 -10.71 27.92 -19.30
CA PHE A 387 -12.02 28.43 -19.71
C PHE A 387 -12.38 29.79 -19.09
N GLN A 388 -11.86 30.11 -17.91
CA GLN A 388 -12.07 31.43 -17.26
C GLN A 388 -11.11 32.51 -17.78
N ALA A 389 -9.95 32.13 -18.32
CA ALA A 389 -8.94 33.04 -18.82
C ALA A 389 -9.19 33.55 -20.27
N GLU A 390 -10.16 33.00 -20.99
CA GLU A 390 -10.55 33.53 -22.29
C GLU A 390 -11.42 34.77 -22.13
N PRO A 391 -10.91 35.97 -22.49
CA PRO A 391 -11.72 37.22 -22.45
C PRO A 391 -12.82 37.06 -23.50
N GLY A 392 -14.06 37.27 -23.05
CA GLY A 392 -15.27 37.14 -23.89
C GLY A 392 -15.10 37.75 -25.25
N PHE A 393 -15.34 36.96 -26.28
CA PHE A 393 -15.41 37.38 -27.66
C PHE A 393 -16.56 38.40 -27.79
N GLN A 394 -16.23 39.72 -27.84
CA GLN A 394 -17.15 40.76 -28.23
C GLN A 394 -17.45 40.58 -29.73
N ILE A 395 -18.63 40.06 -30.02
CA ILE A 395 -19.17 40.13 -31.40
C ILE A 395 -19.40 41.59 -31.71
N GLY A 396 -18.44 42.19 -32.42
CA GLY A 396 -18.57 43.53 -32.99
C GLY A 396 -19.71 43.54 -34.03
N GLY A 397 -20.75 44.30 -33.72
CA GLY A 397 -21.86 44.48 -34.65
C GLY A 397 -21.39 45.11 -35.96
N MET A 398 -21.83 44.51 -37.06
CA MET A 398 -21.81 45.10 -38.40
C MET A 398 -22.96 46.15 -38.48
N GLN A 399 -22.57 47.39 -38.77
CA GLN A 399 -23.46 48.35 -39.43
C GLN A 399 -23.61 48.03 -40.91
#